data_c62fe5c5ceca68be7d26768e5b773733
#
_entry.id   c62fe5c5ceca68be7d26768e5b773733
#
_cell.length_a   1.000
_cell.length_b   1.000
_cell.length_c   1.000
_cell.angle_alpha   90.00
_cell.angle_beta   90.00
_cell.angle_gamma   90.00
#
_symmetry.space_group_name_H-M   'P 1'
#
loop_
_entity.id
_entity.type
_entity.pdbx_description
1 polymer ?
#
loop_
_entity_poly.entity_id
_entity_poly.type
_entity_poly.pdbx_seq_one_letter_code
_entity_poly.pdbx_strand_id
1 'polypeptide(L)'
;MTEAPHTVKSYEEELKNLNANIVKMGSACEDALGKAIQAITTRNSDIAENVIQDDEKIDKYEALIEQQVVNLTVSYTHLTLPTKA
;
A
#
# COMPACT_ATOMS: atom_id res chain seq x y z
N MET A 1 12.88 7.99 -23.15
CA MET A 1 12.51 8.21 -22.78
C MET A 1 12.02 8.40 -22.49
N THR A 2 11.86 8.52 -22.23
CA THR A 2 11.35 8.84 -21.92
C THR A 2 10.65 9.11 -21.57
N GLU A 3 10.48 9.26 -21.30
CA GLU A 3 9.82 9.59 -20.95
C GLU A 3 8.97 9.88 -20.89
N ALA A 4 8.85 9.09 -20.86
CA ALA A 4 7.67 9.69 -20.97
C ALA A 4 7.30 10.34 -19.78
N PRO A 5 7.19 11.36 -19.85
CA PRO A 5 6.84 12.08 -18.72
C PRO A 5 5.52 11.66 -18.23
N HIS A 6 5.32 11.88 -16.99
CA HIS A 6 4.04 11.61 -16.39
C HIS A 6 3.06 12.65 -16.87
N THR A 7 2.16 12.20 -17.70
CA THR A 7 1.04 13.02 -18.09
C THR A 7 0.04 13.04 -16.96
N VAL A 8 -0.93 13.91 -17.05
CA VAL A 8 -2.02 13.96 -16.10
C VAL A 8 -2.71 12.61 -16.01
N LYS A 9 -2.93 11.99 -17.16
CA LYS A 9 -3.59 10.70 -17.20
C LYS A 9 -2.77 9.62 -16.51
N SER A 10 -1.47 9.64 -16.75
CA SER A 10 -0.55 8.69 -16.14
C SER A 10 -0.52 8.85 -14.63
N TYR A 11 -0.50 10.07 -14.17
CA TYR A 11 -0.54 10.38 -12.77
C TYR A 11 -1.82 9.87 -12.12
N GLU A 12 -2.95 10.08 -12.80
CA GLU A 12 -4.23 9.62 -12.28
C GLU A 12 -4.29 8.11 -12.17
N GLU A 13 -3.69 7.41 -13.15
CA GLU A 13 -3.66 5.96 -13.11
C GLU A 13 -2.81 5.46 -11.94
N GLU A 14 -1.67 6.08 -11.72
CA GLU A 14 -0.81 5.71 -10.61
C GLU A 14 -1.50 5.97 -9.27
N LEU A 15 -2.20 7.09 -9.19
CA LEU A 15 -2.95 7.43 -7.99
C LEU A 15 -4.06 6.42 -7.72
N LYS A 16 -4.73 5.98 -8.77
CA LYS A 16 -5.74 4.95 -8.67
C LYS A 16 -5.17 3.63 -8.17
N ASN A 17 -4.01 3.24 -8.70
CA ASN A 17 -3.35 2.02 -8.28
C ASN A 17 -2.92 2.10 -6.83
N LEU A 18 -2.41 3.25 -6.43
CA LEU A 18 -2.03 3.47 -5.04
C LEU A 18 -3.24 3.33 -4.13
N ASN A 19 -4.34 3.96 -4.52
CA ASN A 19 -5.57 3.89 -3.74
C ASN A 19 -6.07 2.46 -3.61
N ALA A 20 -6.01 1.70 -4.71
CA ALA A 20 -6.43 0.31 -4.69
C ALA A 20 -5.57 -0.52 -3.73
N ASN A 21 -4.27 -0.27 -3.70
CA ASN A 21 -3.38 -0.99 -2.79
C ASN A 21 -3.61 -0.60 -1.34
N ILE A 22 -3.93 0.66 -1.09
CA ILE A 22 -4.28 1.10 0.26
C ILE A 22 -5.54 0.39 0.75
N VAL A 23 -6.54 0.27 -0.13
CA VAL A 23 -7.78 -0.42 0.22
C VAL A 23 -7.49 -1.89 0.51
N LYS A 24 -6.65 -2.53 -0.31
CA LYS A 24 -6.29 -3.93 -0.09
C LYS A 24 -5.56 -4.12 1.23
N MET A 25 -4.67 -3.20 1.55
CA MET A 25 -3.96 -3.28 2.83
C MET A 25 -4.92 -3.11 3.99
N GLY A 26 -5.85 -2.17 3.88
CA GLY A 26 -6.86 -1.96 4.92
C GLY A 26 -7.70 -3.20 5.14
N SER A 27 -8.10 -3.86 4.05
CA SER A 27 -8.88 -5.09 4.14
C SER A 27 -8.07 -6.20 4.79
N ALA A 28 -6.79 -6.31 4.45
CA ALA A 28 -5.92 -7.31 5.06
C ALA A 28 -5.75 -7.06 6.56
N CYS A 29 -5.66 -5.79 6.94
CA CYS A 29 -5.55 -5.43 8.35
C CYS A 29 -6.81 -5.80 9.11
N GLU A 30 -7.98 -5.57 8.52
CA GLU A 30 -9.24 -5.93 9.16
C GLU A 30 -9.34 -7.44 9.35
N ASP A 31 -8.93 -8.20 8.32
CA ASP A 31 -8.95 -9.66 8.42
C ASP A 31 -8.02 -10.14 9.52
N ALA A 32 -6.81 -9.57 9.56
CA ALA A 32 -5.83 -9.95 10.57
C ALA A 32 -6.34 -9.65 11.98
N LEU A 33 -6.98 -8.49 12.15
CA LEU A 33 -7.51 -8.10 13.44
C LEU A 33 -8.63 -9.07 13.88
N GLY A 34 -9.53 -9.41 12.95
CA GLY A 34 -10.60 -10.35 13.25
C GLY A 34 -10.06 -11.71 13.65
N LYS A 35 -9.05 -12.20 12.92
CA LYS A 35 -8.43 -13.48 13.26
C LYS A 35 -7.71 -13.43 14.59
N ALA A 36 -7.06 -12.30 14.89
CA ALA A 36 -6.36 -12.15 16.16
C ALA A 36 -7.35 -12.25 17.33
N ILE A 37 -8.48 -11.57 17.20
CA ILE A 37 -9.51 -11.63 18.24
C ILE A 37 -10.04 -13.05 18.36
N GLN A 38 -10.29 -13.71 17.23
CA GLN A 38 -10.77 -15.08 17.24
C GLN A 38 -9.75 -16.03 17.86
N ALA A 39 -8.47 -15.85 17.55
CA ALA A 39 -7.42 -16.68 18.11
C ALA A 39 -7.37 -16.56 19.63
N ILE A 40 -7.51 -15.34 20.12
CA ILE A 40 -7.46 -15.08 21.56
C ILE A 40 -8.70 -15.66 22.25
N THR A 41 -9.88 -15.41 21.69
CA THR A 41 -11.12 -15.83 22.32
C THR A 41 -11.31 -17.33 22.28
N THR A 42 -10.84 -17.99 21.23
CA THR A 42 -10.99 -19.45 21.12
C THR A 42 -9.71 -20.18 21.52
N ARG A 43 -8.64 -19.45 21.83
CA ARG A 43 -7.34 -20.01 22.19
C ARG A 43 -6.83 -20.97 21.13
N ASN A 44 -6.93 -20.56 19.87
CA ASN A 44 -6.56 -21.39 18.73
C ASN A 44 -5.24 -20.91 18.18
N SER A 45 -4.19 -21.72 18.36
CA SER A 45 -2.85 -21.35 17.93
C SER A 45 -2.70 -21.39 16.41
N ASP A 46 -3.48 -22.23 15.73
CA ASP A 46 -3.43 -22.29 14.28
C ASP A 46 -3.90 -20.95 13.68
N ILE A 47 -4.95 -20.39 14.24
CA ILE A 47 -5.43 -19.09 13.79
C ILE A 47 -4.38 -18.02 14.09
N ALA A 48 -3.73 -18.13 15.26
CA ALA A 48 -2.67 -17.18 15.62
C ALA A 48 -1.54 -17.20 14.61
N GLU A 49 -1.17 -18.38 14.12
CA GLU A 49 -0.14 -18.49 13.10
C GLU A 49 -0.56 -17.86 11.79
N ASN A 50 -1.83 -17.98 11.45
CA ASN A 50 -2.36 -17.31 10.26
C ASN A 50 -2.24 -15.80 10.38
N VAL A 51 -2.43 -15.26 11.58
CA VAL A 51 -2.28 -13.84 11.82
C VAL A 51 -0.84 -13.40 11.52
N ILE A 52 0.12 -14.20 11.93
CA ILE A 52 1.53 -13.90 11.67
C ILE A 52 1.79 -13.85 10.16
N GLN A 53 1.23 -14.79 9.41
CA GLN A 53 1.37 -14.82 7.97
C GLN A 53 0.70 -13.61 7.32
N ASP A 54 -0.46 -13.22 7.83
CA ASP A 54 -1.16 -12.04 7.34
C ASP A 54 -0.34 -10.78 7.59
N ASP A 55 0.38 -10.73 8.69
CA ASP A 55 1.23 -9.60 9.01
C ASP A 55 2.33 -9.43 7.97
N GLU A 56 2.91 -10.54 7.51
CA GLU A 56 3.91 -10.48 6.45
C GLU A 56 3.34 -9.92 5.16
N LYS A 57 2.11 -10.29 4.85
CA LYS A 57 1.43 -9.79 3.67
C LYS A 57 1.19 -8.28 3.79
N ILE A 58 0.78 -7.85 4.97
CA ILE A 58 0.56 -6.43 5.23
C ILE A 58 1.85 -5.65 5.09
N ASP A 59 2.96 -6.20 5.57
CA ASP A 59 4.28 -5.58 5.42
C ASP A 59 4.63 -5.38 3.95
N LYS A 60 4.29 -6.35 3.11
CA LYS A 60 4.56 -6.24 1.67
C LYS A 60 3.74 -5.13 1.04
N TYR A 61 2.47 -5.02 1.44
CA TYR A 61 1.63 -3.92 0.96
C TYR A 61 2.19 -2.58 1.41
N GLU A 62 2.64 -2.53 2.66
CA GLU A 62 3.20 -1.30 3.20
C GLU A 62 4.40 -0.84 2.39
N ALA A 63 5.32 -1.76 2.11
CA ALA A 63 6.52 -1.44 1.33
C ALA A 63 6.14 -0.98 -0.07
N LEU A 64 5.18 -1.64 -0.70
CA LEU A 64 4.73 -1.28 -2.03
C LEU A 64 4.10 0.10 -2.05
N ILE A 65 3.25 0.37 -1.07
CA ILE A 65 2.58 1.66 -0.98
C ILE A 65 3.58 2.78 -0.75
N GLU A 66 4.56 2.55 0.13
CA GLU A 66 5.61 3.53 0.36
C GLU A 66 6.36 3.86 -0.92
N GLN A 67 6.68 2.84 -1.69
CA GLN A 67 7.38 3.05 -2.95
C GLN A 67 6.51 3.82 -3.94
N GLN A 68 5.24 3.50 -3.99
CA GLN A 68 4.31 4.21 -4.87
C GLN A 68 4.18 5.68 -4.48
N VAL A 69 4.12 5.94 -3.19
CA VAL A 69 4.02 7.32 -2.70
C VAL A 69 5.26 8.11 -3.08
N VAL A 70 6.44 7.51 -2.89
CA VAL A 70 7.69 8.18 -3.24
C VAL A 70 7.73 8.46 -4.74
N ASN A 71 7.36 7.48 -5.55
CA ASN A 71 7.38 7.64 -7.00
C ASN A 71 6.44 8.75 -7.45
N LEU A 72 5.24 8.77 -6.89
CA LEU A 72 4.28 9.80 -7.25
C LEU A 72 4.75 11.19 -6.82
N THR A 73 5.31 11.27 -5.63
CA THR A 73 5.79 12.53 -5.10
C THR A 73 6.92 13.09 -5.97
N VAL A 74 7.85 12.22 -6.35
CA VAL A 74 8.97 12.64 -7.19
C VAL A 74 8.46 13.08 -8.56
N SER A 75 7.56 12.29 -9.16
CA SER A 75 6.99 12.62 -10.46
C SER A 75 6.25 13.93 -10.44
N TYR A 76 5.45 14.12 -9.41
CA TYR A 76 4.67 15.33 -9.28
C TYR A 76 5.59 16.55 -9.13
N THR A 77 6.64 16.40 -8.34
CA THR A 77 7.60 17.48 -8.14
C THR A 77 8.25 17.87 -9.47
N HIS A 78 8.61 16.88 -10.27
CA HIS A 78 9.19 17.15 -11.57
C HIS A 78 8.21 17.84 -12.52
N LEU A 79 6.96 17.47 -12.42
CA LEU A 79 5.95 18.04 -13.31
C LEU A 79 5.63 19.48 -12.96
N THR A 80 5.61 19.77 -11.70
CA THR A 80 5.14 21.07 -11.27
C THR A 80 6.23 22.04 -11.01
N LEU A 81 7.35 21.75 -10.86
CA LEU A 81 8.27 22.50 -10.38
C LEU A 81 9.07 23.17 -10.69
N PRO A 82 9.03 23.81 -10.80
CA PRO A 82 10.02 24.52 -11.02
C PRO A 82 10.82 24.80 -9.90
N THR A 83 11.15 24.78 -9.60
CA THR A 83 11.76 24.99 -8.74
C THR A 83 12.20 25.63 -8.04
N LYS A 84 12.36 25.85 -7.71
CA LYS A 84 12.70 26.40 -7.02
C LYS A 84 13.43 26.85 -6.83
N ALA A 85 13.45 26.97 -6.89
CA ALA A 85 14.24 27.68 -6.81
C ALA A 85 14.82 27.89 -6.12
#